data_2ed294ab2f8177634e7766bd22c7601b
#
_entry.id   2ed294ab2f8177634e7766bd22c7601b
#
_cell.length_a   1.000
_cell.length_b   1.000
_cell.length_c   1.000
_cell.angle_alpha   90.00
_cell.angle_beta   90.00
_cell.angle_gamma   90.00
#
_symmetry.space_group_name_H-M   'P 1'
#
loop_
_entity.id
_entity.type
_entity.pdbx_description
1 polymer ?
#
loop_
_entity_poly.entity_id
_entity_poly.type
_entity_poly.pdbx_seq_one_letter_code
_entity_poly.pdbx_strand_id
1 'polypeptide(L)'
;MDSPRAAQAATRRKKMTKQLTGKRDDTAMHAAARAGQIASMREMMSGKDAEELVALLSRQNQAGETPLFVAAEYGYAGLVAEMVKYHDVATASIKARSGYDALHIAAKQGDVDVVRELLQALPQLSMTVDASNTTALNTAATQGHMDVVRLLLQADGSLALIARSNGKTALHSAARNGHVEVVRALLEAEPSIALRTDKKGQTALHMAAKGTRLDLVDALLAAEPALLNQTDNKDNTALHIAARKARHEIIRRLVAMPNTNLKAINRSSETPLDTAEKMGNSDVAELLAEHGVQSARAISPGGGKQARELKQQVSDIKHEVHSQLEQTRQTRARMQGIAKRIGKLHEEGLNNAINSTTVVAVLIATVAFAAIFTVPGEYVQDPTSLAPGQELGEANISHETAFIIFFVFDSVSLFISLAVVVVQTSVVVIERKAKKQMMAVINKLMWVACVLISVSFLALSFVVVGRAERWLAVSVTIMGATILVTTIGTMLYWVVAHRIEAKRMRSIKRSSLSGSRSFSCSGMSEGEWIDEEFKRMYAI
;
A
#
# COMPACT_ATOMS: atom_id res chain seq x y z
N MET A 1 2.44 -22.33 -25.25
CA MET A 1 1.62 -23.20 -24.33
C MET A 1 2.53 -23.62 -23.20
N ASP A 2 2.57 -22.84 -22.14
CA ASP A 2 3.33 -23.22 -20.96
C ASP A 2 2.60 -24.36 -20.25
N SER A 3 3.30 -25.46 -20.05
CA SER A 3 2.73 -26.67 -19.47
C SER A 3 2.24 -26.39 -18.04
N PRO A 4 1.15 -27.05 -17.57
CA PRO A 4 0.64 -26.91 -16.19
C PRO A 4 1.73 -27.12 -15.12
N ARG A 5 2.74 -27.92 -15.42
CA ARG A 5 3.91 -28.15 -14.55
C ARG A 5 4.80 -26.93 -14.38
N ALA A 6 4.99 -26.08 -15.42
CA ALA A 6 5.80 -24.88 -15.35
C ALA A 6 5.12 -23.80 -14.48
N ALA A 7 3.79 -23.65 -14.61
CA ALA A 7 3.00 -22.75 -13.79
C ALA A 7 3.00 -23.16 -12.32
N GLN A 8 2.86 -24.48 -12.03
CA GLN A 8 2.97 -25.01 -10.65
C GLN A 8 4.38 -24.83 -10.07
N ALA A 9 5.43 -25.03 -10.87
CA ALA A 9 6.82 -24.81 -10.44
C ALA A 9 7.12 -23.33 -10.16
N ALA A 10 6.60 -22.41 -10.96
CA ALA A 10 6.73 -20.97 -10.75
C ALA A 10 5.97 -20.50 -9.49
N THR A 11 4.78 -21.05 -9.25
CA THR A 11 3.98 -20.79 -8.04
C THR A 11 4.69 -21.33 -6.79
N ARG A 12 5.27 -22.53 -6.88
CA ARG A 12 6.05 -23.16 -5.80
C ARG A 12 7.33 -22.38 -5.48
N ARG A 13 8.02 -21.84 -6.50
CA ARG A 13 9.19 -20.96 -6.32
C ARG A 13 8.84 -19.61 -5.68
N LYS A 14 7.72 -19.00 -6.08
CA LYS A 14 7.18 -17.80 -5.41
C LYS A 14 6.76 -18.05 -3.97
N LYS A 15 6.16 -19.21 -3.67
CA LYS A 15 5.84 -19.62 -2.29
C LYS A 15 7.12 -19.77 -1.45
N MET A 16 8.18 -20.42 -1.96
CA MET A 16 9.45 -20.61 -1.23
C MET A 16 10.18 -19.30 -0.90
N THR A 17 10.24 -18.34 -1.83
CA THR A 17 10.89 -17.03 -1.57
C THR A 17 10.10 -16.20 -0.54
N LYS A 18 8.78 -16.34 -0.48
CA LYS A 18 7.92 -15.66 0.49
C LYS A 18 8.02 -16.26 1.90
N GLN A 19 8.39 -17.55 2.01
CA GLN A 19 8.60 -18.25 3.30
C GLN A 19 9.80 -17.73 4.09
N LEU A 20 10.83 -17.17 3.41
CA LEU A 20 12.07 -16.72 4.04
C LEU A 20 12.00 -15.32 4.66
N THR A 21 10.94 -14.54 4.38
CA THR A 21 10.78 -13.19 4.92
C THR A 21 9.59 -13.16 5.88
N GLY A 22 9.85 -13.20 7.19
CA GLY A 22 8.86 -12.92 8.23
C GLY A 22 8.26 -11.52 8.03
N LYS A 23 6.96 -11.37 8.34
CA LYS A 23 6.32 -10.07 8.38
C LYS A 23 6.58 -9.43 9.74
N ARG A 24 6.60 -8.10 9.78
CA ARG A 24 6.75 -7.36 11.04
C ARG A 24 5.60 -7.73 11.98
N ASP A 25 5.92 -7.92 13.26
CA ASP A 25 5.02 -8.39 14.32
C ASP A 25 4.50 -9.84 14.14
N ASP A 26 5.19 -10.68 13.33
CA ASP A 26 4.93 -12.12 13.32
C ASP A 26 5.26 -12.71 14.71
N THR A 27 4.32 -13.43 15.30
CA THR A 27 4.56 -14.22 16.51
C THR A 27 5.28 -15.53 16.15
N ALA A 28 5.79 -16.27 17.16
CA ALA A 28 6.37 -17.60 16.95
C ALA A 28 5.40 -18.55 16.22
N MET A 29 4.09 -18.45 16.51
CA MET A 29 3.05 -19.22 15.82
C MET A 29 2.88 -18.83 14.35
N HIS A 30 3.00 -17.54 13.99
CA HIS A 30 3.02 -17.11 12.59
C HIS A 30 4.25 -17.65 11.86
N ALA A 31 5.41 -17.64 12.51
CA ALA A 31 6.65 -18.17 11.94
C ALA A 31 6.54 -19.69 11.70
N ALA A 32 6.05 -20.46 12.67
CA ALA A 32 5.81 -21.89 12.53
C ALA A 32 4.75 -22.20 11.45
N ALA A 33 3.67 -21.40 11.39
CA ALA A 33 2.64 -21.52 10.37
C ALA A 33 3.20 -21.26 8.97
N ARG A 34 4.07 -20.26 8.81
CA ARG A 34 4.73 -19.93 7.54
C ARG A 34 5.70 -21.02 7.10
N ALA A 35 6.41 -21.63 8.06
CA ALA A 35 7.37 -22.70 7.80
C ALA A 35 6.71 -24.08 7.64
N GLY A 36 5.41 -24.23 7.97
CA GLY A 36 4.70 -25.50 7.93
C GLY A 36 5.14 -26.48 9.02
N GLN A 37 5.65 -25.98 10.15
CA GLN A 37 6.23 -26.80 11.23
C GLN A 37 5.16 -27.25 12.22
N ILE A 38 4.51 -28.38 11.92
CA ILE A 38 3.46 -28.96 12.78
C ILE A 38 3.97 -29.31 14.17
N ALA A 39 5.19 -29.88 14.27
CA ALA A 39 5.77 -30.28 15.56
C ALA A 39 5.99 -29.05 16.47
N SER A 40 6.62 -27.99 15.95
CA SER A 40 6.82 -26.74 16.70
C SER A 40 5.50 -26.07 17.09
N MET A 41 4.48 -26.15 16.23
CA MET A 41 3.15 -25.64 16.56
C MET A 41 2.54 -26.42 17.72
N ARG A 42 2.57 -27.76 17.68
CA ARG A 42 2.07 -28.61 18.77
C ARG A 42 2.80 -28.37 20.10
N GLU A 43 4.11 -28.20 20.04
CA GLU A 43 4.93 -27.86 21.22
C GLU A 43 4.50 -26.54 21.85
N MET A 44 4.34 -25.49 21.03
CA MET A 44 3.86 -24.19 21.51
C MET A 44 2.43 -24.20 22.05
N MET A 45 1.61 -25.14 21.60
CA MET A 45 0.22 -25.31 22.05
C MET A 45 0.12 -26.20 23.29
N SER A 46 1.13 -27.04 23.55
CA SER A 46 1.12 -28.00 24.67
C SER A 46 1.13 -27.28 26.02
N GLY A 47 0.32 -27.76 26.96
CA GLY A 47 0.27 -27.24 28.32
C GLY A 47 -0.51 -25.93 28.51
N LYS A 48 -1.16 -25.42 27.46
CA LYS A 48 -1.97 -24.21 27.49
C LYS A 48 -3.44 -24.52 27.63
N ASP A 49 -4.18 -23.68 28.31
CA ASP A 49 -5.63 -23.78 28.38
C ASP A 49 -6.30 -23.30 27.08
N ALA A 50 -7.62 -23.61 26.96
CA ALA A 50 -8.36 -23.29 25.74
C ALA A 50 -8.43 -21.79 25.46
N GLU A 51 -8.57 -20.94 26.48
CA GLU A 51 -8.67 -19.49 26.33
C GLU A 51 -7.33 -18.89 25.87
N GLU A 52 -6.23 -19.34 26.46
CA GLU A 52 -4.88 -18.93 26.08
C GLU A 52 -4.57 -19.33 24.63
N LEU A 53 -4.99 -20.54 24.22
CA LEU A 53 -4.80 -21.02 22.85
C LEU A 53 -5.58 -20.18 21.84
N VAL A 54 -6.85 -19.90 22.11
CA VAL A 54 -7.67 -19.04 21.26
C VAL A 54 -7.04 -17.64 21.16
N ALA A 55 -6.59 -17.05 22.26
CA ALA A 55 -5.95 -15.75 22.27
C ALA A 55 -4.66 -15.72 21.43
N LEU A 56 -3.83 -16.76 21.52
CA LEU A 56 -2.57 -16.86 20.78
C LEU A 56 -2.80 -17.11 19.27
N LEU A 57 -3.75 -17.99 18.92
CA LEU A 57 -4.08 -18.35 17.54
C LEU A 57 -4.87 -17.25 16.81
N SER A 58 -5.58 -16.39 17.55
CA SER A 58 -6.32 -15.25 17.01
C SER A 58 -5.48 -13.98 16.88
N ARG A 59 -4.25 -13.99 17.38
CA ARG A 59 -3.37 -12.82 17.34
C ARG A 59 -3.01 -12.46 15.90
N GLN A 60 -3.14 -11.19 15.57
CA GLN A 60 -2.86 -10.68 14.24
C GLN A 60 -1.46 -10.05 14.15
N ASN A 61 -0.76 -10.29 13.05
CA ASN A 61 0.48 -9.59 12.71
C ASN A 61 0.18 -8.20 12.10
N GLN A 62 1.21 -7.45 11.71
CA GLN A 62 1.04 -6.13 11.08
C GLN A 62 0.20 -6.15 9.80
N ALA A 63 0.10 -7.27 9.10
CA ALA A 63 -0.77 -7.42 7.93
C ALA A 63 -2.22 -7.79 8.32
N GLY A 64 -2.52 -7.92 9.62
CA GLY A 64 -3.80 -8.37 10.14
C GLY A 64 -4.03 -9.88 9.95
N GLU A 65 -2.99 -10.65 9.65
CA GLU A 65 -3.08 -12.09 9.42
C GLU A 65 -3.00 -12.83 10.75
N THR A 66 -3.78 -13.88 10.90
CA THR A 66 -3.68 -14.85 12.01
C THR A 66 -2.76 -16.01 11.61
N PRO A 67 -2.23 -16.82 12.55
CA PRO A 67 -1.50 -18.05 12.22
C PRO A 67 -2.30 -19.00 11.32
N LEU A 68 -3.63 -19.14 11.55
CA LEU A 68 -4.52 -19.93 10.71
C LEU A 68 -4.57 -19.40 9.26
N PHE A 69 -4.69 -18.07 9.08
CA PHE A 69 -4.64 -17.45 7.77
C PHE A 69 -3.31 -17.73 7.05
N VAL A 70 -2.19 -17.63 7.77
CA VAL A 70 -0.87 -17.90 7.21
C VAL A 70 -0.74 -19.35 6.78
N ALA A 71 -1.15 -20.31 7.60
CA ALA A 71 -1.12 -21.73 7.23
C ALA A 71 -1.99 -22.02 6.00
N ALA A 72 -3.18 -21.40 5.92
CA ALA A 72 -4.07 -21.50 4.77
C ALA A 72 -3.47 -20.85 3.51
N GLU A 73 -2.78 -19.70 3.62
CA GLU A 73 -2.10 -19.04 2.49
C GLU A 73 -1.03 -19.93 1.85
N TYR A 74 -0.34 -20.73 2.67
CA TYR A 74 0.74 -21.61 2.19
C TYR A 74 0.27 -23.05 1.84
N GLY A 75 -0.99 -23.38 2.11
CA GLY A 75 -1.57 -24.67 1.75
C GLY A 75 -1.19 -25.81 2.71
N TYR A 76 -0.92 -25.51 3.98
CA TYR A 76 -0.56 -26.53 4.98
C TYR A 76 -1.79 -27.15 5.66
N ALA A 77 -2.50 -28.04 4.94
CA ALA A 77 -3.74 -28.64 5.41
C ALA A 77 -3.61 -29.32 6.80
N GLY A 78 -2.54 -30.11 7.03
CA GLY A 78 -2.32 -30.75 8.33
C GLY A 78 -2.13 -29.75 9.48
N LEU A 79 -1.53 -28.59 9.21
CA LEU A 79 -1.37 -27.54 10.21
C LEU A 79 -2.69 -26.81 10.46
N VAL A 80 -3.47 -26.57 9.41
CA VAL A 80 -4.82 -26.01 9.51
C VAL A 80 -5.72 -26.93 10.32
N ALA A 81 -5.70 -28.24 10.05
CA ALA A 81 -6.47 -29.24 10.80
C ALA A 81 -6.14 -29.26 12.30
N GLU A 82 -4.89 -29.04 12.68
CA GLU A 82 -4.52 -28.92 14.09
C GLU A 82 -5.03 -27.64 14.74
N MET A 83 -4.89 -26.50 14.07
CA MET A 83 -5.27 -25.21 14.65
C MET A 83 -6.79 -24.99 14.69
N VAL A 84 -7.52 -25.43 13.66
CA VAL A 84 -8.96 -25.18 13.55
C VAL A 84 -9.78 -25.78 14.69
N LYS A 85 -9.25 -26.81 15.36
CA LYS A 85 -9.88 -27.48 16.54
C LYS A 85 -10.10 -26.48 17.70
N TYR A 86 -9.32 -25.43 17.76
CA TYR A 86 -9.34 -24.40 18.81
C TYR A 86 -10.01 -23.10 18.36
N HIS A 87 -10.58 -23.08 17.16
CA HIS A 87 -11.29 -21.93 16.63
C HIS A 87 -12.80 -22.17 16.60
N ASP A 88 -13.53 -21.10 16.89
CA ASP A 88 -14.93 -20.97 16.51
C ASP A 88 -15.05 -20.17 15.19
N VAL A 89 -16.28 -19.98 14.72
CA VAL A 89 -16.53 -19.22 13.47
C VAL A 89 -16.04 -17.78 13.60
N ALA A 90 -16.16 -17.16 14.77
CA ALA A 90 -15.77 -15.77 14.98
C ALA A 90 -14.26 -15.59 14.87
N THR A 91 -13.49 -16.47 15.52
CA THR A 91 -12.02 -16.41 15.51
C THR A 91 -11.41 -16.90 14.19
N ALA A 92 -11.99 -17.92 13.55
CA ALA A 92 -11.54 -18.41 12.24
C ALA A 92 -11.85 -17.40 11.10
N SER A 93 -12.89 -16.59 11.25
CA SER A 93 -13.29 -15.56 10.27
C SER A 93 -12.59 -14.21 10.44
N ILE A 94 -11.59 -14.10 11.33
CA ILE A 94 -10.78 -12.89 11.50
C ILE A 94 -10.14 -12.53 10.17
N LYS A 95 -10.38 -11.28 9.73
CA LYS A 95 -9.95 -10.81 8.42
C LYS A 95 -8.60 -10.12 8.48
N ALA A 96 -7.73 -10.51 7.58
CA ALA A 96 -6.50 -9.78 7.31
C ALA A 96 -6.80 -8.37 6.74
N ARG A 97 -5.81 -7.50 6.65
CA ARG A 97 -5.95 -6.17 5.99
C ARG A 97 -6.36 -6.26 4.51
N SER A 98 -6.19 -7.42 3.89
CA SER A 98 -6.70 -7.72 2.55
C SER A 98 -8.23 -7.86 2.50
N GLY A 99 -8.90 -7.97 3.65
CA GLY A 99 -10.32 -8.26 3.79
C GLY A 99 -10.65 -9.76 3.76
N TYR A 100 -9.67 -10.63 3.57
CA TYR A 100 -9.85 -12.08 3.50
C TYR A 100 -9.63 -12.73 4.86
N ASP A 101 -10.40 -13.78 5.16
CA ASP A 101 -10.16 -14.77 6.22
C ASP A 101 -9.39 -15.99 5.67
N ALA A 102 -9.20 -17.00 6.51
CA ALA A 102 -8.48 -18.23 6.15
C ALA A 102 -9.12 -18.98 4.98
N LEU A 103 -10.46 -19.07 4.93
CA LEU A 103 -11.17 -19.76 3.84
C LEU A 103 -11.05 -18.98 2.51
N HIS A 104 -11.16 -17.65 2.55
CA HIS A 104 -11.00 -16.82 1.36
C HIS A 104 -9.60 -16.94 0.74
N ILE A 105 -8.55 -16.98 1.57
CA ILE A 105 -7.19 -17.09 1.04
C ILE A 105 -6.91 -18.50 0.50
N ALA A 106 -7.40 -19.56 1.16
CA ALA A 106 -7.32 -20.92 0.65
C ALA A 106 -8.04 -21.06 -0.69
N ALA A 107 -9.26 -20.53 -0.79
CA ALA A 107 -10.05 -20.52 -2.03
C ALA A 107 -9.35 -19.72 -3.16
N LYS A 108 -8.65 -18.64 -2.83
CA LYS A 108 -7.86 -17.85 -3.78
C LYS A 108 -6.63 -18.61 -4.28
N GLN A 109 -5.99 -19.39 -3.43
CA GLN A 109 -4.82 -20.20 -3.78
C GLN A 109 -5.19 -21.48 -4.54
N GLY A 110 -6.44 -21.94 -4.39
CA GLY A 110 -6.91 -23.21 -4.93
C GLY A 110 -6.50 -24.43 -4.11
N ASP A 111 -6.21 -24.24 -2.83
CA ASP A 111 -5.77 -25.31 -1.94
C ASP A 111 -6.99 -26.10 -1.42
N VAL A 112 -7.40 -27.13 -2.16
CA VAL A 112 -8.60 -27.96 -1.91
C VAL A 112 -8.58 -28.61 -0.54
N ASP A 113 -7.42 -29.14 -0.13
CA ASP A 113 -7.30 -29.85 1.14
C ASP A 113 -7.48 -28.90 2.33
N VAL A 114 -6.93 -27.69 2.26
CA VAL A 114 -7.14 -26.66 3.27
C VAL A 114 -8.61 -26.24 3.35
N VAL A 115 -9.25 -26.04 2.19
CA VAL A 115 -10.68 -25.70 2.13
C VAL A 115 -11.52 -26.82 2.75
N ARG A 116 -11.18 -28.08 2.47
CA ARG A 116 -11.88 -29.25 3.04
C ARG A 116 -11.76 -29.29 4.56
N GLU A 117 -10.57 -29.14 5.10
CA GLU A 117 -10.35 -29.13 6.55
C GLU A 117 -11.14 -28.01 7.25
N LEU A 118 -11.11 -26.79 6.67
CA LEU A 118 -11.85 -25.66 7.22
C LEU A 118 -13.37 -25.87 7.21
N LEU A 119 -13.91 -26.40 6.11
CA LEU A 119 -15.36 -26.63 5.98
C LEU A 119 -15.85 -27.83 6.78
N GLN A 120 -15.03 -28.87 6.97
CA GLN A 120 -15.36 -30.00 7.83
C GLN A 120 -15.43 -29.59 9.30
N ALA A 121 -14.50 -28.73 9.74
CA ALA A 121 -14.50 -28.27 11.13
C ALA A 121 -15.55 -27.15 11.37
N LEU A 122 -15.69 -26.22 10.48
CA LEU A 122 -16.52 -25.02 10.61
C LEU A 122 -17.30 -24.74 9.32
N PRO A 123 -18.40 -25.46 9.02
CA PRO A 123 -19.17 -25.30 7.78
C PRO A 123 -19.67 -23.86 7.54
N GLN A 124 -19.98 -23.14 8.62
CA GLN A 124 -20.49 -21.76 8.56
C GLN A 124 -19.48 -20.75 7.98
N LEU A 125 -18.18 -21.09 7.92
CA LEU A 125 -17.18 -20.26 7.25
C LEU A 125 -17.48 -20.04 5.76
N SER A 126 -18.21 -20.97 5.11
CA SER A 126 -18.64 -20.85 3.71
C SER A 126 -19.39 -19.55 3.45
N MET A 127 -20.16 -19.05 4.43
CA MET A 127 -21.00 -17.86 4.35
C MET A 127 -20.27 -16.55 4.68
N THR A 128 -19.01 -16.61 5.10
CA THR A 128 -18.23 -15.40 5.40
C THR A 128 -17.98 -14.57 4.13
N VAL A 129 -17.96 -13.25 4.30
CA VAL A 129 -17.78 -12.31 3.19
C VAL A 129 -16.74 -11.25 3.51
N ASP A 130 -16.05 -10.75 2.49
CA ASP A 130 -15.17 -9.59 2.62
C ASP A 130 -15.94 -8.25 2.70
N ALA A 131 -15.24 -7.12 2.77
CA ALA A 131 -15.84 -5.78 2.77
C ALA A 131 -16.64 -5.46 1.49
N SER A 132 -16.46 -6.22 0.41
CA SER A 132 -17.17 -6.09 -0.86
C SER A 132 -18.28 -7.13 -1.02
N ASN A 133 -18.67 -7.80 0.04
CA ASN A 133 -19.61 -8.94 0.04
C ASN A 133 -19.15 -10.07 -0.89
N THR A 134 -17.83 -10.34 -0.93
CA THR A 134 -17.24 -11.41 -1.74
C THR A 134 -17.12 -12.66 -0.86
N THR A 135 -17.68 -13.79 -1.28
CA THR A 135 -17.53 -15.09 -0.61
C THR A 135 -16.27 -15.82 -1.11
N ALA A 136 -15.87 -16.86 -0.40
CA ALA A 136 -14.83 -17.77 -0.84
C ALA A 136 -15.15 -18.39 -2.21
N LEU A 137 -16.43 -18.72 -2.48
CA LEU A 137 -16.90 -19.21 -3.79
C LEU A 137 -16.67 -18.18 -4.90
N ASN A 138 -17.01 -16.91 -4.67
CA ASN A 138 -16.74 -15.84 -5.64
C ASN A 138 -15.24 -15.72 -5.92
N THR A 139 -14.41 -15.91 -4.91
CA THR A 139 -12.95 -15.83 -5.03
C THR A 139 -12.41 -17.00 -5.83
N ALA A 140 -12.80 -18.24 -5.52
CA ALA A 140 -12.43 -19.44 -6.27
C ALA A 140 -12.88 -19.38 -7.74
N ALA A 141 -14.13 -18.95 -7.99
CA ALA A 141 -14.69 -18.80 -9.32
C ALA A 141 -13.97 -17.73 -10.15
N THR A 142 -13.49 -16.67 -9.51
CA THR A 142 -12.69 -15.62 -10.18
C THR A 142 -11.32 -16.13 -10.62
N GLN A 143 -10.73 -17.05 -9.85
CA GLN A 143 -9.42 -17.65 -10.16
C GLN A 143 -9.53 -18.90 -11.07
N GLY A 144 -10.71 -19.52 -11.15
CA GLY A 144 -10.93 -20.73 -11.93
C GLY A 144 -10.57 -22.02 -11.22
N HIS A 145 -10.54 -22.01 -9.88
CA HIS A 145 -10.22 -23.20 -9.07
C HIS A 145 -11.43 -24.13 -8.96
N MET A 146 -11.58 -24.99 -9.95
CA MET A 146 -12.77 -25.83 -10.13
C MET A 146 -13.04 -26.76 -8.95
N ASP A 147 -12.02 -27.42 -8.41
CA ASP A 147 -12.18 -28.38 -7.33
C ASP A 147 -12.63 -27.69 -6.02
N VAL A 148 -12.12 -26.48 -5.76
CA VAL A 148 -12.58 -25.63 -4.64
C VAL A 148 -14.02 -25.17 -4.86
N VAL A 149 -14.39 -24.78 -6.08
CA VAL A 149 -15.76 -24.40 -6.43
C VAL A 149 -16.73 -25.56 -6.16
N ARG A 150 -16.40 -26.78 -6.62
CA ARG A 150 -17.22 -27.97 -6.35
C ARG A 150 -17.39 -28.23 -4.87
N LEU A 151 -16.31 -28.18 -4.12
CA LEU A 151 -16.33 -28.43 -2.68
C LEU A 151 -17.23 -27.43 -1.94
N LEU A 152 -17.13 -26.14 -2.29
CA LEU A 152 -17.97 -25.08 -1.70
C LEU A 152 -19.44 -25.23 -2.07
N LEU A 153 -19.76 -25.59 -3.32
CA LEU A 153 -21.13 -25.82 -3.78
C LEU A 153 -21.75 -27.09 -3.17
N GLN A 154 -20.93 -28.12 -2.91
CA GLN A 154 -21.37 -29.31 -2.18
C GLN A 154 -21.66 -29.02 -0.71
N ALA A 155 -20.92 -28.11 -0.10
CA ALA A 155 -21.17 -27.68 1.28
C ALA A 155 -22.46 -26.84 1.39
N ASP A 156 -22.66 -25.90 0.44
CA ASP A 156 -23.88 -25.08 0.38
C ASP A 156 -24.07 -24.51 -1.03
N GLY A 157 -25.06 -25.04 -1.76
CA GLY A 157 -25.42 -24.57 -3.11
C GLY A 157 -25.93 -23.13 -3.15
N SER A 158 -26.50 -22.62 -2.03
CA SER A 158 -27.03 -21.25 -1.95
C SER A 158 -25.94 -20.19 -2.09
N LEU A 159 -24.69 -20.54 -1.90
CA LEU A 159 -23.54 -19.65 -2.11
C LEU A 159 -23.48 -19.08 -3.53
N ALA A 160 -23.99 -19.82 -4.52
CA ALA A 160 -24.06 -19.36 -5.90
C ALA A 160 -24.92 -18.09 -6.08
N LEU A 161 -25.94 -17.91 -5.22
CA LEU A 161 -26.87 -16.77 -5.24
C LEU A 161 -26.29 -15.50 -4.63
N ILE A 162 -25.23 -15.62 -3.83
CA ILE A 162 -24.63 -14.48 -3.13
C ILE A 162 -23.91 -13.55 -4.12
N ALA A 163 -24.41 -12.33 -4.20
CA ALA A 163 -23.83 -11.31 -5.05
C ALA A 163 -22.91 -10.37 -4.25
N ARG A 164 -21.81 -9.98 -4.85
CA ARG A 164 -20.92 -8.93 -4.37
C ARG A 164 -21.64 -7.58 -4.29
N SER A 165 -21.06 -6.61 -3.57
CA SER A 165 -21.60 -5.25 -3.44
C SER A 165 -21.87 -4.54 -4.77
N ASN A 166 -21.26 -4.98 -5.87
CA ASN A 166 -21.51 -4.49 -7.22
C ASN A 166 -22.57 -5.30 -8.00
N GLY A 167 -23.27 -6.23 -7.35
CA GLY A 167 -24.29 -7.10 -7.92
C GLY A 167 -23.75 -8.33 -8.67
N LYS A 168 -22.44 -8.52 -8.79
CA LYS A 168 -21.87 -9.66 -9.50
C LYS A 168 -21.86 -10.91 -8.64
N THR A 169 -22.39 -12.01 -9.20
CA THR A 169 -22.30 -13.35 -8.62
C THR A 169 -20.99 -14.05 -9.03
N ALA A 170 -20.76 -15.24 -8.50
CA ALA A 170 -19.65 -16.11 -8.91
C ALA A 170 -19.69 -16.38 -10.42
N LEU A 171 -20.89 -16.59 -10.99
CA LEU A 171 -21.09 -16.81 -12.43
C LEU A 171 -20.59 -15.62 -13.27
N HIS A 172 -20.88 -14.40 -12.90
CA HIS A 172 -20.37 -13.21 -13.59
C HIS A 172 -18.83 -13.15 -13.59
N SER A 173 -18.22 -13.53 -12.47
CA SER A 173 -16.75 -13.51 -12.31
C SER A 173 -16.10 -14.60 -13.16
N ALA A 174 -16.63 -15.83 -13.11
CA ALA A 174 -16.16 -16.96 -13.92
C ALA A 174 -16.31 -16.67 -15.43
N ALA A 175 -17.49 -16.16 -15.83
CA ALA A 175 -17.76 -15.80 -17.22
C ALA A 175 -16.83 -14.69 -17.73
N ARG A 176 -16.53 -13.68 -16.90
CA ARG A 176 -15.61 -12.60 -17.25
C ARG A 176 -14.19 -13.08 -17.51
N ASN A 177 -13.74 -14.06 -16.74
CA ASN A 177 -12.37 -14.57 -16.78
C ASN A 177 -12.20 -15.80 -17.70
N GLY A 178 -13.29 -16.33 -18.25
CA GLY A 178 -13.24 -17.41 -19.23
C GLY A 178 -13.15 -18.82 -18.63
N HIS A 179 -13.59 -19.02 -17.38
CA HIS A 179 -13.52 -20.30 -16.68
C HIS A 179 -14.76 -21.16 -16.98
N VAL A 180 -14.73 -21.87 -18.10
CA VAL A 180 -15.88 -22.61 -18.66
C VAL A 180 -16.39 -23.70 -17.70
N GLU A 181 -15.50 -24.52 -17.15
CA GLU A 181 -15.88 -25.60 -16.25
C GLU A 181 -16.52 -25.08 -14.96
N VAL A 182 -16.03 -23.96 -14.45
CA VAL A 182 -16.63 -23.27 -13.29
C VAL A 182 -18.02 -22.75 -13.64
N VAL A 183 -18.21 -22.18 -14.83
CA VAL A 183 -19.52 -21.72 -15.30
C VAL A 183 -20.51 -22.88 -15.38
N ARG A 184 -20.12 -24.02 -15.94
CA ARG A 184 -20.97 -25.22 -16.00
C ARG A 184 -21.37 -25.71 -14.60
N ALA A 185 -20.41 -25.86 -13.70
CA ALA A 185 -20.69 -26.32 -12.34
C ALA A 185 -21.62 -25.36 -11.55
N LEU A 186 -21.46 -24.05 -11.74
CA LEU A 186 -22.35 -23.07 -11.13
C LEU A 186 -23.78 -23.15 -11.70
N LEU A 187 -23.94 -23.35 -13.00
CA LEU A 187 -25.25 -23.49 -13.65
C LEU A 187 -25.92 -24.83 -13.32
N GLU A 188 -25.14 -25.90 -13.15
CA GLU A 188 -25.63 -27.20 -12.70
C GLU A 188 -26.13 -27.15 -11.25
N ALA A 189 -25.40 -26.45 -10.38
CA ALA A 189 -25.78 -26.34 -8.96
C ALA A 189 -26.99 -25.43 -8.75
N GLU A 190 -27.08 -24.32 -9.49
CA GLU A 190 -28.15 -23.34 -9.34
C GLU A 190 -28.45 -22.68 -10.71
N PRO A 191 -29.37 -23.26 -11.50
CA PRO A 191 -29.71 -22.75 -12.85
C PRO A 191 -30.27 -21.31 -12.83
N SER A 192 -30.94 -20.91 -11.74
CA SER A 192 -31.60 -19.58 -11.65
C SER A 192 -30.62 -18.42 -11.67
N ILE A 193 -29.33 -18.67 -11.43
CA ILE A 193 -28.31 -17.61 -11.49
C ILE A 193 -27.99 -17.13 -12.91
N ALA A 194 -28.38 -17.87 -13.93
CA ALA A 194 -28.10 -17.53 -15.32
C ALA A 194 -28.64 -16.13 -15.67
N LEU A 195 -29.89 -15.84 -15.27
CA LEU A 195 -30.57 -14.57 -15.55
C LEU A 195 -30.24 -13.43 -14.57
N ARG A 196 -29.47 -13.70 -13.52
CA ARG A 196 -29.05 -12.66 -12.57
C ARG A 196 -28.23 -11.57 -13.26
N THR A 197 -28.49 -10.32 -12.86
CA THR A 197 -27.78 -9.14 -13.39
C THR A 197 -26.94 -8.45 -12.33
N ASP A 198 -25.84 -7.84 -12.74
CA ASP A 198 -25.06 -6.94 -11.89
C ASP A 198 -25.75 -5.55 -11.78
N LYS A 199 -25.19 -4.62 -10.98
CA LYS A 199 -25.70 -3.24 -10.84
C LYS A 199 -25.75 -2.45 -12.16
N LYS A 200 -25.10 -2.93 -13.22
CA LYS A 200 -25.17 -2.36 -14.57
C LYS A 200 -26.21 -3.04 -15.46
N GLY A 201 -26.99 -3.96 -14.92
CA GLY A 201 -27.95 -4.78 -15.67
C GLY A 201 -27.26 -5.85 -16.54
N GLN A 202 -25.96 -6.11 -16.35
CA GLN A 202 -25.22 -7.05 -17.18
C GLN A 202 -25.37 -8.47 -16.64
N THR A 203 -25.73 -9.42 -17.51
CA THR A 203 -25.76 -10.86 -17.24
C THR A 203 -24.38 -11.49 -17.42
N ALA A 204 -24.23 -12.76 -17.09
CA ALA A 204 -23.01 -13.52 -17.34
C ALA A 204 -22.66 -13.56 -18.84
N LEU A 205 -23.64 -13.60 -19.77
CA LEU A 205 -23.40 -13.54 -21.20
C LEU A 205 -22.78 -12.20 -21.64
N HIS A 206 -23.20 -11.07 -21.06
CA HIS A 206 -22.54 -9.78 -21.30
C HIS A 206 -21.08 -9.77 -20.81
N MET A 207 -20.76 -10.54 -19.76
CA MET A 207 -19.38 -10.70 -19.31
C MET A 207 -18.58 -11.59 -20.26
N ALA A 208 -19.15 -12.71 -20.71
CA ALA A 208 -18.54 -13.62 -21.68
C ALA A 208 -18.24 -12.92 -23.02
N ALA A 209 -19.17 -12.07 -23.49
CA ALA A 209 -19.00 -11.30 -24.73
C ALA A 209 -17.84 -10.29 -24.71
N LYS A 210 -17.24 -10.00 -23.56
CA LYS A 210 -16.00 -9.21 -23.45
C LYS A 210 -14.74 -10.05 -23.64
N GLY A 211 -14.85 -11.37 -23.44
CA GLY A 211 -13.77 -12.35 -23.55
C GLY A 211 -13.53 -12.83 -24.97
N THR A 212 -12.93 -14.02 -25.08
CA THR A 212 -12.60 -14.67 -26.36
C THR A 212 -13.03 -16.14 -26.41
N ARG A 213 -13.67 -16.65 -25.37
CA ARG A 213 -14.02 -18.07 -25.22
C ARG A 213 -15.42 -18.34 -25.76
N LEU A 214 -15.50 -19.05 -26.93
CA LEU A 214 -16.76 -19.46 -27.55
C LEU A 214 -17.50 -20.51 -26.73
N ASP A 215 -16.80 -21.51 -26.25
CA ASP A 215 -17.32 -22.60 -25.45
C ASP A 215 -18.08 -22.12 -24.20
N LEU A 216 -17.68 -20.97 -23.67
CA LEU A 216 -18.37 -20.33 -22.55
C LEU A 216 -19.69 -19.65 -22.97
N VAL A 217 -19.69 -18.99 -24.12
CA VAL A 217 -20.91 -18.41 -24.70
C VAL A 217 -21.91 -19.52 -25.00
N ASP A 218 -21.47 -20.63 -25.60
CA ASP A 218 -22.31 -21.79 -25.89
C ASP A 218 -22.86 -22.43 -24.62
N ALA A 219 -22.05 -22.60 -23.57
CA ALA A 219 -22.49 -23.15 -22.29
C ALA A 219 -23.59 -22.28 -21.64
N LEU A 220 -23.45 -20.95 -21.67
CA LEU A 220 -24.45 -20.02 -21.12
C LEU A 220 -25.75 -20.07 -21.92
N LEU A 221 -25.70 -20.06 -23.26
CA LEU A 221 -26.87 -20.09 -24.14
C LEU A 221 -27.57 -21.44 -24.17
N ALA A 222 -26.82 -22.53 -23.95
CA ALA A 222 -27.40 -23.86 -23.78
C ALA A 222 -28.18 -24.01 -22.47
N ALA A 223 -27.68 -23.39 -21.40
CA ALA A 223 -28.35 -23.39 -20.10
C ALA A 223 -29.58 -22.46 -20.09
N GLU A 224 -29.49 -21.28 -20.70
CA GLU A 224 -30.57 -20.29 -20.70
C GLU A 224 -30.57 -19.49 -22.01
N PRO A 225 -31.38 -19.91 -23.02
CA PRO A 225 -31.46 -19.23 -24.32
C PRO A 225 -31.97 -17.78 -24.24
N ALA A 226 -32.78 -17.44 -23.20
CA ALA A 226 -33.29 -16.09 -23.02
C ALA A 226 -32.19 -15.03 -22.80
N LEU A 227 -30.99 -15.44 -22.42
CA LEU A 227 -29.82 -14.56 -22.29
C LEU A 227 -29.44 -13.84 -23.58
N LEU A 228 -29.74 -14.45 -24.75
CA LEU A 228 -29.29 -13.97 -26.06
C LEU A 228 -29.67 -12.51 -26.32
N ASN A 229 -30.91 -12.15 -26.01
CA ASN A 229 -31.47 -10.82 -26.26
C ASN A 229 -31.63 -9.95 -24.99
N GLN A 230 -31.15 -10.43 -23.85
CA GLN A 230 -31.16 -9.64 -22.62
C GLN A 230 -30.32 -8.37 -22.78
N THR A 231 -30.81 -7.28 -22.23
CA THR A 231 -30.15 -5.97 -22.33
C THR A 231 -29.60 -5.50 -20.97
N ASP A 232 -28.50 -4.76 -21.03
CA ASP A 232 -27.98 -4.06 -19.85
C ASP A 232 -28.73 -2.74 -19.58
N ASN A 233 -28.40 -2.02 -18.51
CA ASN A 233 -29.04 -0.73 -18.18
C ASN A 233 -28.87 0.37 -19.25
N LYS A 234 -28.07 0.12 -20.28
CA LYS A 234 -27.90 0.98 -21.46
C LYS A 234 -28.57 0.40 -22.70
N ASP A 235 -29.41 -0.61 -22.52
CA ASP A 235 -30.07 -1.39 -23.56
C ASP A 235 -29.10 -2.07 -24.55
N ASN A 236 -27.83 -2.29 -24.13
CA ASN A 236 -26.92 -3.08 -24.94
C ASN A 236 -27.19 -4.57 -24.75
N THR A 237 -27.29 -5.31 -25.83
CA THR A 237 -27.25 -6.78 -25.82
C THR A 237 -25.79 -7.28 -25.77
N ALA A 238 -25.59 -8.59 -25.58
CA ALA A 238 -24.28 -9.21 -25.65
C ALA A 238 -23.58 -8.93 -27.01
N LEU A 239 -24.35 -8.85 -28.10
CA LEU A 239 -23.85 -8.53 -29.45
C LEU A 239 -23.26 -7.10 -29.52
N HIS A 240 -23.90 -6.09 -28.91
CA HIS A 240 -23.35 -4.74 -28.79
C HIS A 240 -22.00 -4.73 -28.04
N ILE A 241 -21.92 -5.53 -26.96
CA ILE A 241 -20.70 -5.63 -26.17
C ILE A 241 -19.59 -6.31 -26.96
N ALA A 242 -19.90 -7.38 -27.69
CA ALA A 242 -18.94 -8.10 -28.56
C ALA A 242 -18.43 -7.19 -29.70
N ALA A 243 -19.33 -6.44 -30.34
CA ALA A 243 -18.99 -5.47 -31.39
C ALA A 243 -18.04 -4.38 -30.87
N ARG A 244 -18.34 -3.80 -29.72
CA ARG A 244 -17.49 -2.80 -29.04
C ARG A 244 -16.10 -3.32 -28.70
N LYS A 245 -15.97 -4.64 -28.46
CA LYS A 245 -14.70 -5.28 -28.05
C LYS A 245 -13.99 -5.99 -29.19
N ALA A 246 -14.51 -5.87 -30.41
CA ALA A 246 -13.99 -6.54 -31.61
C ALA A 246 -13.81 -8.06 -31.41
N ARG A 247 -14.86 -8.74 -30.94
CA ARG A 247 -14.83 -10.19 -30.69
C ARG A 247 -15.43 -10.96 -31.87
N HIS A 248 -14.68 -11.08 -32.96
CA HIS A 248 -15.14 -11.63 -34.23
C HIS A 248 -15.81 -13.00 -34.08
N GLU A 249 -15.18 -13.95 -33.43
CA GLU A 249 -15.72 -15.29 -33.27
C GLU A 249 -17.02 -15.33 -32.46
N ILE A 250 -17.07 -14.51 -31.36
CA ILE A 250 -18.28 -14.40 -30.55
C ILE A 250 -19.40 -13.73 -31.33
N ILE A 251 -19.08 -12.73 -32.18
CA ILE A 251 -20.05 -12.07 -33.05
C ILE A 251 -20.62 -13.07 -34.03
N ARG A 252 -19.76 -13.82 -34.77
CA ARG A 252 -20.21 -14.87 -35.70
C ARG A 252 -21.14 -15.87 -35.00
N ARG A 253 -20.79 -16.29 -33.82
CA ARG A 253 -21.60 -17.22 -33.05
C ARG A 253 -22.96 -16.65 -32.65
N LEU A 254 -22.98 -15.41 -32.13
CA LEU A 254 -24.21 -14.76 -31.70
C LEU A 254 -25.15 -14.46 -32.88
N VAL A 255 -24.64 -13.98 -34.01
CA VAL A 255 -25.50 -13.69 -35.21
C VAL A 255 -26.00 -14.96 -35.88
N ALA A 256 -25.27 -16.07 -35.77
CA ALA A 256 -25.71 -17.37 -36.29
C ALA A 256 -26.79 -18.05 -35.41
N MET A 257 -27.03 -17.56 -34.20
CA MET A 257 -28.05 -18.14 -33.34
C MET A 257 -29.46 -17.80 -33.82
N PRO A 258 -30.39 -18.76 -33.84
CA PRO A 258 -31.77 -18.48 -34.14
C PRO A 258 -32.35 -17.50 -33.13
N ASN A 259 -33.22 -16.60 -33.57
CA ASN A 259 -33.87 -15.58 -32.74
C ASN A 259 -32.97 -14.46 -32.20
N THR A 260 -31.75 -14.28 -32.71
CA THR A 260 -30.94 -13.11 -32.35
C THR A 260 -31.62 -11.84 -32.87
N ASN A 261 -31.82 -10.86 -31.96
CA ASN A 261 -32.38 -9.57 -32.35
C ASN A 261 -31.29 -8.70 -33.02
N LEU A 262 -31.17 -8.85 -34.35
CA LEU A 262 -30.21 -8.08 -35.15
C LEU A 262 -30.60 -6.59 -35.29
N LYS A 263 -31.85 -6.24 -34.94
CA LYS A 263 -32.36 -4.86 -34.99
C LYS A 263 -32.35 -4.18 -33.61
N ALA A 264 -31.71 -4.77 -32.59
CA ALA A 264 -31.66 -4.20 -31.27
C ALA A 264 -30.94 -2.84 -31.30
N ILE A 265 -31.56 -1.84 -30.67
CA ILE A 265 -31.03 -0.47 -30.58
C ILE A 265 -30.84 -0.15 -29.11
N ASN A 266 -29.66 0.34 -28.76
CA ASN A 266 -29.33 0.73 -27.39
C ASN A 266 -29.82 2.15 -27.06
N ARG A 267 -29.65 2.61 -25.79
CA ARG A 267 -30.04 3.97 -25.35
C ARG A 267 -29.32 5.09 -26.09
N SER A 268 -28.18 4.82 -26.70
CA SER A 268 -27.46 5.79 -27.54
C SER A 268 -28.01 5.86 -28.96
N SER A 269 -29.10 5.11 -29.27
CA SER A 269 -29.68 4.94 -30.61
C SER A 269 -28.69 4.30 -31.60
N GLU A 270 -27.86 3.36 -31.11
CA GLU A 270 -26.88 2.61 -31.90
C GLU A 270 -27.31 1.14 -31.98
N THR A 271 -27.16 0.53 -33.16
CA THR A 271 -27.18 -0.92 -33.33
C THR A 271 -25.78 -1.50 -33.05
N PRO A 272 -25.63 -2.84 -32.98
CA PRO A 272 -24.29 -3.44 -32.89
C PRO A 272 -23.36 -2.98 -34.05
N LEU A 273 -23.90 -2.76 -35.25
CA LEU A 273 -23.17 -2.22 -36.41
C LEU A 273 -22.68 -0.79 -36.13
N ASP A 274 -23.59 0.11 -35.77
CA ASP A 274 -23.22 1.50 -35.44
C ASP A 274 -22.20 1.56 -34.31
N THR A 275 -22.31 0.63 -33.34
CA THR A 275 -21.34 0.53 -32.22
C THR A 275 -19.96 0.12 -32.73
N ALA A 276 -19.85 -0.81 -33.72
CA ALA A 276 -18.59 -1.21 -34.31
C ALA A 276 -17.95 -0.07 -35.11
N GLU A 277 -18.73 0.59 -35.95
CA GLU A 277 -18.28 1.75 -36.75
C GLU A 277 -17.76 2.89 -35.85
N LYS A 278 -18.51 3.22 -34.82
CA LYS A 278 -18.11 4.26 -33.83
C LYS A 278 -16.79 3.94 -33.10
N MET A 279 -16.50 2.66 -32.89
CA MET A 279 -15.25 2.21 -32.27
C MET A 279 -14.09 2.08 -33.29
N GLY A 280 -14.33 2.33 -34.55
CA GLY A 280 -13.33 2.17 -35.62
C GLY A 280 -13.01 0.70 -35.98
N ASN A 281 -13.89 -0.23 -35.61
CA ASN A 281 -13.72 -1.66 -35.87
C ASN A 281 -14.33 -2.02 -37.25
N SER A 282 -13.66 -1.63 -38.34
CA SER A 282 -14.15 -1.84 -39.72
C SER A 282 -14.48 -3.29 -40.04
N ASP A 283 -13.59 -4.22 -39.69
CA ASP A 283 -13.74 -5.65 -39.96
C ASP A 283 -14.97 -6.25 -39.25
N VAL A 284 -15.27 -5.75 -38.05
CA VAL A 284 -16.47 -6.14 -37.29
C VAL A 284 -17.73 -5.54 -37.91
N ALA A 285 -17.66 -4.29 -38.38
CA ALA A 285 -18.79 -3.64 -39.07
C ALA A 285 -19.13 -4.38 -40.36
N GLU A 286 -18.14 -4.75 -41.17
CA GLU A 286 -18.33 -5.55 -42.37
C GLU A 286 -18.96 -6.90 -42.03
N LEU A 287 -18.40 -7.63 -41.06
CA LEU A 287 -18.95 -8.91 -40.58
C LEU A 287 -20.43 -8.80 -40.16
N LEU A 288 -20.79 -7.74 -39.41
CA LEU A 288 -22.18 -7.53 -38.97
C LEU A 288 -23.10 -7.19 -40.13
N ALA A 289 -22.64 -6.38 -41.09
CA ALA A 289 -23.40 -6.05 -42.31
C ALA A 289 -23.67 -7.27 -43.20
N GLU A 290 -22.68 -8.14 -43.38
CA GLU A 290 -22.82 -9.41 -44.12
C GLU A 290 -23.90 -10.32 -43.53
N HIS A 291 -24.05 -10.31 -42.19
CA HIS A 291 -25.07 -11.07 -41.49
C HIS A 291 -26.42 -10.33 -41.36
N GLY A 292 -26.61 -9.22 -42.08
CA GLY A 292 -27.87 -8.51 -42.14
C GLY A 292 -28.19 -7.56 -40.97
N VAL A 293 -27.19 -7.24 -40.15
CA VAL A 293 -27.35 -6.19 -39.12
C VAL A 293 -27.37 -4.84 -39.80
N GLN A 294 -28.46 -4.09 -39.64
CA GLN A 294 -28.65 -2.77 -40.24
C GLN A 294 -28.25 -1.65 -39.27
N SER A 295 -27.85 -0.51 -39.84
CA SER A 295 -27.67 0.69 -39.00
C SER A 295 -29.01 1.20 -38.45
N ALA A 296 -28.97 1.91 -37.31
CA ALA A 296 -30.17 2.49 -36.71
C ALA A 296 -30.87 3.47 -37.65
N ARG A 297 -30.14 4.11 -38.58
CA ARG A 297 -30.69 4.99 -39.61
C ARG A 297 -31.51 4.23 -40.66
N ALA A 298 -31.10 3.02 -41.01
CA ALA A 298 -31.84 2.18 -41.96
C ALA A 298 -33.11 1.59 -41.33
N ILE A 299 -33.09 1.27 -40.02
CA ILE A 299 -34.24 0.69 -39.30
C ILE A 299 -35.35 1.72 -39.08
N SER A 300 -35.00 3.01 -38.85
CA SER A 300 -35.95 4.08 -38.55
C SER A 300 -35.71 5.32 -39.42
N PRO A 301 -36.15 5.31 -40.70
CA PRO A 301 -35.90 6.43 -41.63
C PRO A 301 -36.62 7.73 -41.27
N GLY A 302 -37.65 7.73 -40.41
CA GLY A 302 -38.55 8.85 -40.12
C GLY A 302 -38.35 9.63 -38.82
N GLY A 303 -37.33 9.32 -38.02
CA GLY A 303 -37.12 10.03 -36.73
C GLY A 303 -36.18 11.24 -36.87
N GLY A 304 -36.72 12.41 -36.68
CA GLY A 304 -36.14 13.73 -36.90
C GLY A 304 -34.64 13.86 -36.67
N LYS A 305 -33.91 14.27 -37.68
CA LYS A 305 -32.43 14.48 -37.69
C LYS A 305 -31.96 15.34 -36.51
N GLN A 306 -32.64 16.43 -36.22
CA GLN A 306 -32.24 17.38 -35.17
C GLN A 306 -32.33 16.83 -33.73
N ALA A 307 -33.39 16.05 -33.43
CA ALA A 307 -33.51 15.44 -32.09
C ALA A 307 -32.49 14.32 -31.85
N ARG A 308 -32.06 13.63 -32.91
CA ARG A 308 -31.01 12.60 -32.85
C ARG A 308 -29.60 13.22 -32.69
N GLU A 309 -29.30 14.30 -33.45
CA GLU A 309 -28.04 15.01 -33.34
C GLU A 309 -27.85 15.64 -31.94
N LEU A 310 -28.93 16.26 -31.40
CA LEU A 310 -28.91 16.81 -30.04
C LEU A 310 -28.72 15.70 -28.96
N LYS A 311 -29.46 14.57 -29.13
CA LYS A 311 -29.32 13.42 -28.22
C LYS A 311 -27.94 12.77 -28.32
N GLN A 312 -27.32 12.75 -29.49
CA GLN A 312 -25.98 12.25 -29.71
C GLN A 312 -24.93 13.18 -29.10
N GLN A 313 -25.02 14.49 -29.31
CA GLN A 313 -24.17 15.48 -28.67
C GLN A 313 -24.23 15.43 -27.13
N VAL A 314 -25.43 15.31 -26.58
CA VAL A 314 -25.61 15.16 -25.12
C VAL A 314 -25.04 13.83 -24.61
N SER A 315 -25.14 12.75 -25.39
CA SER A 315 -24.55 11.46 -25.05
C SER A 315 -23.02 11.50 -25.11
N ASP A 316 -22.47 12.16 -26.10
CA ASP A 316 -21.01 12.29 -26.29
C ASP A 316 -20.40 13.17 -25.22
N ILE A 317 -21.02 14.31 -24.88
CA ILE A 317 -20.64 15.17 -23.75
C ILE A 317 -20.72 14.38 -22.43
N LYS A 318 -21.77 13.59 -22.23
CA LYS A 318 -21.91 12.76 -21.02
C LYS A 318 -20.84 11.67 -20.94
N HIS A 319 -20.46 11.09 -22.06
CA HIS A 319 -19.38 10.09 -22.15
C HIS A 319 -18.01 10.73 -21.90
N GLU A 320 -17.79 11.93 -22.45
CA GLU A 320 -16.59 12.73 -22.26
C GLU A 320 -16.42 13.13 -20.78
N VAL A 321 -17.48 13.67 -20.18
CA VAL A 321 -17.52 14.02 -18.74
C VAL A 321 -17.29 12.79 -17.86
N HIS A 322 -17.86 11.63 -18.21
CA HIS A 322 -17.64 10.40 -17.44
C HIS A 322 -16.20 9.86 -17.58
N SER A 323 -15.63 9.97 -18.77
CA SER A 323 -14.23 9.62 -19.04
C SER A 323 -13.29 10.54 -18.27
N GLN A 324 -13.52 11.84 -18.30
CA GLN A 324 -12.75 12.83 -17.53
C GLN A 324 -12.89 12.62 -16.02
N LEU A 325 -14.09 12.25 -15.55
CA LEU A 325 -14.32 11.93 -14.14
C LEU A 325 -13.56 10.65 -13.71
N GLU A 326 -13.54 9.61 -14.56
CA GLU A 326 -12.74 8.41 -14.29
C GLU A 326 -11.23 8.68 -14.33
N GLN A 327 -10.76 9.50 -15.28
CA GLN A 327 -9.36 9.94 -15.31
C GLN A 327 -9.00 10.77 -14.09
N THR A 328 -9.88 11.67 -13.68
CA THR A 328 -9.70 12.49 -12.46
C THR A 328 -9.64 11.60 -11.21
N ARG A 329 -10.53 10.59 -11.10
CA ARG A 329 -10.50 9.61 -10.00
C ARG A 329 -9.22 8.78 -9.99
N GLN A 330 -8.74 8.33 -11.16
CA GLN A 330 -7.49 7.57 -11.27
C GLN A 330 -6.27 8.43 -10.94
N THR A 331 -6.27 9.69 -11.40
CA THR A 331 -5.21 10.66 -11.08
C THR A 331 -5.20 10.96 -9.59
N ARG A 332 -6.37 11.15 -8.97
CA ARG A 332 -6.51 11.35 -7.52
C ARG A 332 -6.01 10.15 -6.72
N ALA A 333 -6.35 8.93 -7.14
CA ALA A 333 -5.87 7.70 -6.50
C ALA A 333 -4.33 7.54 -6.64
N ARG A 334 -3.76 7.92 -7.80
CA ARG A 334 -2.31 7.95 -8.00
C ARG A 334 -1.64 9.01 -7.12
N MET A 335 -2.22 10.21 -7.04
CA MET A 335 -1.71 11.28 -6.18
C MET A 335 -1.76 10.91 -4.69
N GLN A 336 -2.84 10.27 -4.22
CA GLN A 336 -2.91 9.73 -2.86
C GLN A 336 -1.86 8.65 -2.60
N GLY A 337 -1.61 7.77 -3.58
CA GLY A 337 -0.54 6.78 -3.51
C GLY A 337 0.86 7.41 -3.42
N ILE A 338 1.11 8.45 -4.21
CA ILE A 338 2.37 9.21 -4.19
C ILE A 338 2.53 9.95 -2.86
N ALA A 339 1.48 10.64 -2.39
CA ALA A 339 1.49 11.35 -1.10
C ALA A 339 1.81 10.40 0.07
N LYS A 340 1.23 9.20 0.07
CA LYS A 340 1.52 8.15 1.07
C LYS A 340 2.97 7.66 1.00
N ARG A 341 3.52 7.50 -0.22
CA ARG A 341 4.94 7.12 -0.41
C ARG A 341 5.90 8.22 0.05
N ILE A 342 5.60 9.47 -0.29
CA ILE A 342 6.39 10.64 0.16
C ILE A 342 6.33 10.74 1.68
N GLY A 343 5.16 10.54 2.30
CA GLY A 343 5.01 10.52 3.75
C GLY A 343 5.88 9.44 4.42
N LYS A 344 5.97 8.25 3.82
CA LYS A 344 6.81 7.14 4.33
C LYS A 344 8.30 7.43 4.17
N LEU A 345 8.74 7.91 2.99
CA LEU A 345 10.13 8.29 2.76
C LEU A 345 10.59 9.41 3.69
N HIS A 346 9.70 10.37 3.97
CA HIS A 346 10.00 11.45 4.90
C HIS A 346 10.15 10.96 6.35
N GLU A 347 9.35 9.97 6.76
CA GLU A 347 9.45 9.32 8.07
C GLU A 347 10.74 8.51 8.20
N GLU A 348 11.11 7.77 7.18
CA GLU A 348 12.38 7.04 7.12
C GLU A 348 13.58 8.00 7.16
N GLY A 349 13.52 9.10 6.40
CA GLY A 349 14.54 10.14 6.43
C GLY A 349 14.68 10.81 7.81
N LEU A 350 13.57 11.07 8.48
CA LEU A 350 13.59 11.65 9.83
C LEU A 350 14.20 10.67 10.86
N ASN A 351 13.85 9.39 10.79
CA ASN A 351 14.42 8.37 11.68
C ASN A 351 15.93 8.19 11.42
N ASN A 352 16.37 8.22 10.18
CA ASN A 352 17.79 8.15 9.84
C ASN A 352 18.56 9.38 10.37
N ALA A 353 17.98 10.58 10.27
CA ALA A 353 18.56 11.80 10.83
C ALA A 353 18.68 11.72 12.36
N ILE A 354 17.65 11.21 13.05
CA ILE A 354 17.68 10.96 14.50
C ILE A 354 18.84 10.04 14.86
N ASN A 355 18.93 8.88 14.21
CA ASN A 355 19.98 7.90 14.47
C ASN A 355 21.39 8.48 14.24
N SER A 356 21.60 9.20 13.14
CA SER A 356 22.88 9.84 12.85
C SER A 356 23.26 10.88 13.91
N THR A 357 22.31 11.72 14.34
CA THR A 357 22.55 12.73 15.35
C THR A 357 22.85 12.08 16.72
N THR A 358 22.19 10.95 17.05
CA THR A 358 22.47 10.19 18.26
C THR A 358 23.92 9.68 18.29
N VAL A 359 24.37 9.10 17.17
CA VAL A 359 25.76 8.61 17.06
C VAL A 359 26.76 9.75 17.27
N VAL A 360 26.55 10.90 16.63
CA VAL A 360 27.43 12.06 16.80
C VAL A 360 27.40 12.57 18.24
N ALA A 361 26.23 12.64 18.89
CA ALA A 361 26.13 13.07 20.29
C ALA A 361 26.90 12.13 21.23
N VAL A 362 26.79 10.81 21.04
CA VAL A 362 27.55 9.83 21.83
C VAL A 362 29.04 9.97 21.60
N LEU A 363 29.48 10.18 20.36
CA LEU A 363 30.91 10.39 20.04
C LEU A 363 31.46 11.66 20.70
N ILE A 364 30.73 12.78 20.67
CA ILE A 364 31.13 14.01 21.35
C ILE A 364 31.21 13.77 22.86
N ALA A 365 30.18 13.12 23.45
CA ALA A 365 30.17 12.83 24.89
C ALA A 365 31.34 11.93 25.30
N THR A 366 31.68 10.90 24.52
CA THR A 366 32.83 10.02 24.85
C THR A 366 34.18 10.73 24.72
N VAL A 367 34.36 11.57 23.70
CA VAL A 367 35.59 12.34 23.52
C VAL A 367 35.75 13.37 24.61
N ALA A 368 34.69 14.14 24.92
CA ALA A 368 34.69 15.13 26.01
C ALA A 368 34.96 14.47 27.36
N PHE A 369 34.29 13.37 27.67
CA PHE A 369 34.53 12.63 28.90
C PHE A 369 35.96 12.15 29.02
N ALA A 370 36.52 11.55 27.95
CA ALA A 370 37.93 11.09 27.94
C ALA A 370 38.89 12.26 28.11
N ALA A 371 38.67 13.39 27.44
CA ALA A 371 39.56 14.55 27.46
C ALA A 371 39.71 15.14 28.87
N ILE A 372 38.65 15.13 29.70
CA ILE A 372 38.69 15.62 31.09
C ILE A 372 39.65 14.78 31.93
N PHE A 373 39.75 13.46 31.68
CA PHE A 373 40.56 12.56 32.50
C PHE A 373 41.97 12.28 31.92
N THR A 374 42.24 12.71 30.68
CA THR A 374 43.54 12.53 30.01
C THR A 374 44.27 13.86 29.85
N VAL A 375 44.28 14.69 30.90
CA VAL A 375 44.87 16.02 30.87
C VAL A 375 46.41 15.90 30.83
N PRO A 376 47.10 16.63 29.90
CA PRO A 376 48.55 16.66 29.87
C PRO A 376 49.13 17.32 31.13
N GLY A 377 50.23 16.74 31.64
CA GLY A 377 50.94 17.31 32.80
C GLY A 377 50.70 16.60 34.13
N GLU A 378 49.95 15.48 34.10
CA GLU A 378 49.61 14.64 35.27
C GLU A 378 48.85 15.35 36.39
N TYR A 379 48.35 14.57 37.32
CA TYR A 379 47.69 15.04 38.54
C TYR A 379 48.64 15.02 39.70
N VAL A 380 48.43 15.89 40.69
CA VAL A 380 49.20 15.91 41.94
C VAL A 380 48.99 14.59 42.71
N GLN A 381 49.98 13.73 42.73
CA GLN A 381 49.90 12.41 43.36
C GLN A 381 50.68 12.34 44.68
N ASP A 382 51.68 13.21 44.87
CA ASP A 382 52.54 13.19 46.03
C ASP A 382 52.22 14.37 47.00
N PRO A 383 51.87 14.07 48.26
CA PRO A 383 51.60 15.10 49.26
C PRO A 383 52.77 16.05 49.53
N THR A 384 53.99 15.63 49.20
CA THR A 384 55.20 16.42 49.40
C THR A 384 55.51 17.42 48.30
N SER A 385 54.86 17.30 47.16
CA SER A 385 55.01 18.16 45.97
C SER A 385 53.91 19.24 45.83
N LEU A 386 53.04 19.43 46.82
CA LEU A 386 51.94 20.39 46.83
C LEU A 386 52.46 21.84 46.83
N ALA A 387 52.07 22.61 45.80
CA ALA A 387 52.21 24.04 45.80
C ALA A 387 51.17 24.69 46.78
N PRO A 388 51.43 25.89 47.34
CA PRO A 388 50.49 26.55 48.21
C PRO A 388 49.11 26.74 47.52
N GLY A 389 48.06 26.07 48.05
CA GLY A 389 46.71 26.14 47.53
C GLY A 389 46.30 25.03 46.57
N GLN A 390 47.12 24.00 46.31
CA GLN A 390 46.78 22.81 45.51
C GLN A 390 46.34 21.65 46.41
N GLU A 391 45.41 20.84 45.88
CA GLU A 391 44.91 19.62 46.54
C GLU A 391 45.37 18.35 45.84
N LEU A 392 45.45 17.23 46.56
CA LEU A 392 45.74 15.92 45.98
C LEU A 392 44.67 15.53 44.95
N GLY A 393 45.14 15.10 43.78
CA GLY A 393 44.24 14.75 42.66
C GLY A 393 43.89 15.92 41.75
N GLU A 394 44.38 17.14 42.04
CA GLU A 394 44.21 18.30 41.17
C GLU A 394 45.16 18.23 39.96
N ALA A 395 44.73 18.69 38.79
CA ALA A 395 45.61 18.77 37.62
C ALA A 395 46.68 19.84 37.84
N ASN A 396 47.96 19.51 37.54
CA ASN A 396 49.07 20.44 37.69
C ASN A 396 48.93 21.76 36.92
N ILE A 397 48.08 21.77 35.89
CA ILE A 397 47.80 22.92 35.03
C ILE A 397 46.49 23.63 35.33
N SER A 398 45.84 23.35 36.49
CA SER A 398 44.53 23.88 36.87
C SER A 398 44.47 25.42 36.85
N HIS A 399 45.56 26.10 37.09
CA HIS A 399 45.64 27.59 37.14
C HIS A 399 45.90 28.25 35.79
N GLU A 400 46.19 27.48 34.72
CA GLU A 400 46.40 28.03 33.39
C GLU A 400 45.03 28.44 32.75
N THR A 401 44.95 29.68 32.28
CA THR A 401 43.73 30.21 31.68
C THR A 401 43.19 29.35 30.51
N ALA A 402 44.11 28.79 29.70
CA ALA A 402 43.75 27.91 28.59
C ALA A 402 43.12 26.59 29.09
N PHE A 403 43.57 26.06 30.22
CA PHE A 403 42.98 24.89 30.85
C PHE A 403 41.56 25.17 31.37
N ILE A 404 41.36 26.31 32.02
CA ILE A 404 40.02 26.71 32.52
C ILE A 404 39.03 26.83 31.32
N ILE A 405 39.45 27.45 30.23
CA ILE A 405 38.65 27.53 29.02
C ILE A 405 38.31 26.15 28.46
N PHE A 406 39.35 25.29 28.34
CA PHE A 406 39.15 23.89 27.92
C PHE A 406 38.13 23.17 28.77
N PHE A 407 38.30 23.19 30.11
CA PHE A 407 37.48 22.43 31.06
C PHE A 407 36.00 22.88 31.02
N VAL A 408 35.76 24.20 31.00
CA VAL A 408 34.41 24.76 31.00
C VAL A 408 33.70 24.40 29.69
N PHE A 409 34.33 24.63 28.53
CA PHE A 409 33.71 24.38 27.23
C PHE A 409 33.50 22.90 26.98
N ASP A 410 34.44 22.06 27.41
CA ASP A 410 34.37 20.62 27.30
C ASP A 410 33.24 20.03 28.16
N SER A 411 33.16 20.45 29.43
CA SER A 411 32.08 20.05 30.35
C SER A 411 30.70 20.45 29.80
N VAL A 412 30.54 21.67 29.31
CA VAL A 412 29.27 22.13 28.74
C VAL A 412 28.92 21.30 27.49
N SER A 413 29.89 21.00 26.63
CA SER A 413 29.69 20.15 25.44
C SER A 413 29.26 18.74 25.83
N LEU A 414 29.89 18.16 26.86
CA LEU A 414 29.53 16.85 27.43
C LEU A 414 28.05 16.82 27.88
N PHE A 415 27.64 17.78 28.71
CA PHE A 415 26.27 17.81 29.24
C PHE A 415 25.23 18.07 28.16
N ILE A 416 25.51 18.91 27.16
CA ILE A 416 24.62 19.11 26.01
C ILE A 416 24.47 17.80 25.24
N SER A 417 25.55 17.07 24.97
CA SER A 417 25.52 15.82 24.22
C SER A 417 24.78 14.73 24.98
N LEU A 418 24.98 14.60 26.30
CA LEU A 418 24.21 13.68 27.13
C LEU A 418 22.71 14.03 27.15
N ALA A 419 22.36 15.32 27.30
CA ALA A 419 20.98 15.77 27.24
C ALA A 419 20.33 15.41 25.89
N VAL A 420 21.02 15.58 24.78
CA VAL A 420 20.54 15.18 23.45
C VAL A 420 20.29 13.67 23.39
N VAL A 421 21.18 12.83 23.89
CA VAL A 421 21.01 11.37 23.93
C VAL A 421 19.78 10.98 24.74
N VAL A 422 19.62 11.56 25.96
CA VAL A 422 18.45 11.28 26.83
C VAL A 422 17.14 11.69 26.16
N VAL A 423 17.12 12.87 25.54
CA VAL A 423 15.93 13.33 24.81
C VAL A 423 15.62 12.42 23.64
N GLN A 424 16.61 11.99 22.86
CA GLN A 424 16.40 11.12 21.69
C GLN A 424 15.91 9.72 22.07
N THR A 425 16.37 9.14 23.17
CA THR A 425 15.87 7.85 23.66
C THR A 425 14.40 7.93 24.10
N SER A 426 13.97 9.10 24.63
CA SER A 426 12.59 9.35 25.06
C SER A 426 11.62 9.62 23.89
N VAL A 427 12.11 9.99 22.70
CA VAL A 427 11.33 10.41 21.51
C VAL A 427 10.60 9.26 20.83
N VAL A 428 10.91 8.01 21.15
CA VAL A 428 10.34 6.82 20.47
C VAL A 428 8.80 6.79 20.55
N VAL A 429 8.19 7.41 21.56
CA VAL A 429 6.74 7.36 21.88
C VAL A 429 5.95 8.59 21.41
N ILE A 430 6.57 9.60 20.80
CA ILE A 430 5.96 10.92 20.59
C ILE A 430 5.37 11.10 19.17
N GLU A 431 4.26 11.87 19.06
CA GLU A 431 3.56 12.24 17.81
C GLU A 431 4.46 12.92 16.77
N ARG A 432 4.19 12.69 15.46
CA ARG A 432 4.97 13.19 14.31
C ARG A 432 5.28 14.69 14.31
N LYS A 433 4.34 15.55 14.79
CA LYS A 433 4.54 17.01 14.84
C LYS A 433 5.59 17.41 15.86
N ALA A 434 5.51 16.82 17.05
CA ALA A 434 6.46 17.07 18.12
C ALA A 434 7.86 16.55 17.75
N LYS A 435 7.96 15.40 17.07
CA LYS A 435 9.21 14.84 16.54
C LYS A 435 9.98 15.82 15.65
N LYS A 436 9.29 16.53 14.75
CA LYS A 436 9.91 17.53 13.84
C LYS A 436 10.45 18.75 14.59
N GLN A 437 9.66 19.29 15.53
CA GLN A 437 10.07 20.44 16.32
C GLN A 437 11.25 20.11 17.22
N MET A 438 11.23 18.94 17.84
CA MET A 438 12.31 18.43 18.66
C MET A 438 13.61 18.25 17.89
N MET A 439 13.55 17.67 16.67
CA MET A 439 14.74 17.52 15.81
C MET A 439 15.37 18.87 15.47
N ALA A 440 14.58 19.89 15.23
CA ALA A 440 15.10 21.24 14.97
C ALA A 440 15.84 21.82 16.18
N VAL A 441 15.38 21.53 17.40
CA VAL A 441 16.05 21.92 18.65
C VAL A 441 17.32 21.11 18.87
N ILE A 442 17.23 19.79 18.73
CA ILE A 442 18.36 18.86 18.86
C ILE A 442 19.50 19.24 17.91
N ASN A 443 19.19 19.50 16.64
CA ASN A 443 20.20 19.95 15.68
C ASN A 443 20.89 21.23 16.10
N LYS A 444 20.18 22.22 16.66
CA LYS A 444 20.79 23.45 17.18
C LYS A 444 21.73 23.17 18.37
N LEU A 445 21.28 22.31 19.30
CA LEU A 445 22.10 21.91 20.45
C LEU A 445 23.36 21.17 20.01
N MET A 446 23.25 20.27 19.03
CA MET A 446 24.41 19.58 18.46
C MET A 446 25.40 20.53 17.80
N TRP A 447 24.91 21.55 17.09
CA TRP A 447 25.78 22.59 16.53
C TRP A 447 26.56 23.34 17.63
N VAL A 448 25.88 23.70 18.71
CA VAL A 448 26.51 24.35 19.86
C VAL A 448 27.58 23.42 20.46
N ALA A 449 27.25 22.15 20.69
CA ALA A 449 28.19 21.16 21.22
C ALA A 449 29.43 21.00 20.32
N CYS A 450 29.26 20.92 18.99
CA CYS A 450 30.37 20.83 18.05
C CYS A 450 31.28 22.08 18.09
N VAL A 451 30.71 23.27 18.23
CA VAL A 451 31.50 24.51 18.35
C VAL A 451 32.25 24.54 19.68
N LEU A 452 31.59 24.18 20.78
CA LEU A 452 32.20 24.15 22.11
C LEU A 452 33.37 23.15 22.18
N ILE A 453 33.19 21.92 21.68
CA ILE A 453 34.29 20.92 21.64
C ILE A 453 35.46 21.36 20.75
N SER A 454 35.17 22.09 19.66
CA SER A 454 36.20 22.67 18.82
C SER A 454 37.02 23.76 19.53
N VAL A 455 36.35 24.63 20.26
CA VAL A 455 36.98 25.68 21.09
C VAL A 455 37.79 25.04 22.22
N SER A 456 37.27 24.01 22.88
CA SER A 456 37.92 23.22 23.90
C SER A 456 39.24 22.61 23.35
N PHE A 457 39.19 21.97 22.17
CA PHE A 457 40.38 21.42 21.52
C PHE A 457 41.43 22.50 21.21
N LEU A 458 41.01 23.65 20.70
CA LEU A 458 41.91 24.78 20.43
C LEU A 458 42.60 25.28 21.73
N ALA A 459 41.83 25.41 22.81
CA ALA A 459 42.37 25.81 24.11
C ALA A 459 43.38 24.77 24.64
N LEU A 460 43.06 23.48 24.52
CA LEU A 460 43.97 22.39 24.93
C LEU A 460 45.28 22.36 24.11
N SER A 461 45.23 22.73 22.81
CA SER A 461 46.42 22.81 21.97
C SER A 461 47.46 23.81 22.51
N PHE A 462 47.04 24.90 23.12
CA PHE A 462 47.95 25.86 23.77
C PHE A 462 48.60 25.30 25.03
N VAL A 463 47.91 24.43 25.74
CA VAL A 463 48.45 23.75 26.93
C VAL A 463 49.48 22.71 26.54
N VAL A 464 49.19 21.89 25.53
CA VAL A 464 50.04 20.78 25.10
C VAL A 464 51.33 21.27 24.45
N VAL A 465 51.27 22.33 23.64
CA VAL A 465 52.44 22.80 22.88
C VAL A 465 53.43 23.58 23.76
N GLY A 466 52.99 24.12 24.90
CA GLY A 466 53.84 24.84 25.85
C GLY A 466 54.29 26.22 25.34
N ARG A 467 55.17 26.86 26.12
CA ARG A 467 55.61 28.25 25.84
C ARG A 467 56.64 28.37 24.72
N ALA A 468 57.46 27.31 24.49
CA ALA A 468 58.57 27.33 23.50
C ALA A 468 58.08 27.31 22.04
N GLU A 469 57.01 26.58 21.75
CA GLU A 469 56.51 26.35 20.38
C GLU A 469 55.16 27.01 20.10
N ARG A 470 54.87 28.19 20.69
CA ARG A 470 53.62 28.90 20.57
C ARG A 470 53.17 29.15 19.12
N TRP A 471 54.10 29.27 18.18
CA TRP A 471 53.77 29.44 16.75
C TRP A 471 52.96 28.25 16.22
N LEU A 472 53.21 27.03 16.71
CA LEU A 472 52.48 25.84 16.29
C LEU A 472 51.01 25.88 16.80
N ALA A 473 50.81 26.23 18.09
CA ALA A 473 49.47 26.41 18.64
C ALA A 473 48.67 27.51 17.91
N VAL A 474 49.35 28.62 17.57
CA VAL A 474 48.75 29.71 16.79
C VAL A 474 48.37 29.25 15.36
N SER A 475 49.24 28.47 14.69
CA SER A 475 48.94 27.96 13.34
C SER A 475 47.77 26.97 13.34
N VAL A 476 47.68 26.09 14.32
CA VAL A 476 46.55 25.16 14.50
C VAL A 476 45.23 25.95 14.78
N THR A 477 45.33 27.00 15.61
CA THR A 477 44.19 27.87 15.90
C THR A 477 43.69 28.61 14.65
N ILE A 478 44.57 29.20 13.87
CA ILE A 478 44.22 29.88 12.61
C ILE A 478 43.54 28.90 11.64
N MET A 479 44.14 27.72 11.47
CA MET A 479 43.58 26.69 10.57
C MET A 479 42.21 26.21 11.06
N GLY A 480 42.07 25.87 12.34
CA GLY A 480 40.83 25.42 12.93
C GLY A 480 39.72 26.50 12.88
N ALA A 481 40.08 27.75 13.22
CA ALA A 481 39.15 28.87 13.15
C ALA A 481 38.68 29.15 11.70
N THR A 482 39.61 29.05 10.72
CA THR A 482 39.25 29.23 9.31
C THR A 482 38.26 28.17 8.82
N ILE A 483 38.51 26.90 9.17
CA ILE A 483 37.57 25.80 8.83
C ILE A 483 36.24 25.99 9.53
N LEU A 484 36.23 26.36 10.79
CA LEU A 484 34.98 26.56 11.56
C LEU A 484 34.16 27.73 11.00
N VAL A 485 34.79 28.87 10.72
CA VAL A 485 34.12 30.07 10.16
C VAL A 485 33.57 29.79 8.75
N THR A 486 34.33 29.09 7.91
CA THR A 486 33.87 28.74 6.56
C THR A 486 32.69 27.76 6.60
N THR A 487 32.73 26.75 7.44
CA THR A 487 31.63 25.78 7.60
C THR A 487 30.38 26.43 8.16
N ILE A 488 30.49 27.25 9.20
CA ILE A 488 29.36 28.00 9.77
C ILE A 488 28.81 28.99 8.74
N GLY A 489 29.67 29.71 8.04
CA GLY A 489 29.29 30.68 7.00
C GLY A 489 28.52 30.06 5.85
N THR A 490 29.00 28.94 5.31
CA THR A 490 28.30 28.19 4.25
C THR A 490 26.94 27.68 4.70
N MET A 491 26.83 27.17 5.92
CA MET A 491 25.57 26.70 6.46
C MET A 491 24.56 27.84 6.71
N LEU A 492 25.02 28.96 7.23
CA LEU A 492 24.17 30.15 7.39
C LEU A 492 23.66 30.67 6.04
N TYR A 493 24.53 30.69 5.03
CA TYR A 493 24.16 31.03 3.66
C TYR A 493 23.05 30.12 3.14
N TRP A 494 23.18 28.78 3.26
CA TRP A 494 22.18 27.81 2.85
C TRP A 494 20.84 28.00 3.58
N VAL A 495 20.85 28.22 4.90
CA VAL A 495 19.65 28.46 5.69
C VAL A 495 18.94 29.76 5.27
N VAL A 496 19.70 30.83 5.03
CA VAL A 496 19.13 32.12 4.58
C VAL A 496 18.60 32.00 3.14
N ALA A 497 19.35 31.41 2.23
CA ALA A 497 18.93 31.16 0.84
C ALA A 497 17.61 30.37 0.81
N HIS A 498 17.53 29.29 1.58
CA HIS A 498 16.31 28.47 1.65
C HIS A 498 15.11 29.21 2.26
N ARG A 499 15.34 30.11 3.24
CA ARG A 499 14.27 30.96 3.79
C ARG A 499 13.77 31.99 2.78
N ILE A 500 14.66 32.56 1.98
CA ILE A 500 14.31 33.53 0.93
C ILE A 500 13.48 32.83 -0.17
N GLU A 501 13.92 31.66 -0.59
CA GLU A 501 13.23 30.86 -1.61
C GLU A 501 11.83 30.42 -1.15
N ALA A 502 11.69 29.97 0.09
CA ALA A 502 10.40 29.64 0.70
C ALA A 502 9.46 30.86 0.81
N LYS A 503 10.00 32.07 1.08
CA LYS A 503 9.21 33.33 1.05
C LYS A 503 8.78 33.69 -0.37
N ARG A 504 9.65 33.51 -1.37
CA ARG A 504 9.36 33.77 -2.79
C ARG A 504 8.25 32.86 -3.32
N MET A 505 8.30 31.58 -2.98
CA MET A 505 7.25 30.62 -3.34
C MET A 505 5.89 30.94 -2.69
N ARG A 506 5.89 31.46 -1.46
CA ARG A 506 4.65 31.91 -0.78
C ARG A 506 4.05 33.16 -1.44
N SER A 507 4.86 34.07 -1.96
CA SER A 507 4.38 35.29 -2.68
C SER A 507 3.77 34.91 -4.03
N ILE A 508 4.37 34.00 -4.78
CA ILE A 508 3.85 33.50 -6.07
C ILE A 508 2.50 32.80 -5.87
N LYS A 509 2.35 31.98 -4.81
CA LYS A 509 1.07 31.34 -4.48
C LYS A 509 -0.03 32.34 -4.09
N ARG A 510 0.30 33.45 -3.44
CA ARG A 510 -0.66 34.52 -3.12
C ARG A 510 -1.12 35.28 -4.37
N SER A 511 -0.26 35.53 -5.34
CA SER A 511 -0.63 36.18 -6.58
C SER A 511 -1.49 35.31 -7.51
N SER A 512 -1.28 33.99 -7.52
CA SER A 512 -2.13 33.07 -8.30
C SER A 512 -3.53 32.87 -7.70
N LEU A 513 -3.72 33.04 -6.39
CA LEU A 513 -5.04 32.99 -5.73
C LEU A 513 -5.86 34.29 -5.89
N SER A 514 -5.22 35.44 -6.17
CA SER A 514 -5.93 36.71 -6.40
C SER A 514 -6.51 36.85 -7.81
N GLY A 515 -6.07 36.02 -8.77
CA GLY A 515 -6.54 36.02 -10.15
C GLY A 515 -7.79 35.18 -10.44
N SER A 516 -8.28 34.41 -9.47
CA SER A 516 -9.41 33.48 -9.65
C SER A 516 -10.60 33.81 -8.73
N ARG A 517 -11.03 35.08 -8.74
CA ARG A 517 -12.31 35.46 -8.12
C ARG A 517 -13.34 35.74 -9.19
N SER A 518 -13.98 34.72 -9.70
CA SER A 518 -15.39 34.74 -10.13
C SER A 518 -15.85 33.32 -10.46
N PHE A 519 -16.37 32.62 -9.48
CA PHE A 519 -17.54 31.73 -9.60
C PHE A 519 -17.85 31.23 -8.19
N SER A 520 -18.92 31.75 -7.65
CA SER A 520 -19.53 31.32 -6.40
C SER A 520 -20.16 29.96 -6.57
N CYS A 521 -19.73 28.97 -5.80
CA CYS A 521 -20.59 27.87 -5.37
C CYS A 521 -20.14 27.37 -4.01
N SER A 522 -21.05 27.45 -3.06
CA SER A 522 -20.94 27.00 -1.69
C SER A 522 -20.67 25.50 -1.60
N GLY A 523 -19.56 25.14 -0.99
CA GLY A 523 -19.16 23.77 -0.68
C GLY A 523 -17.70 23.76 -0.28
N MET A 524 -17.41 23.65 1.01
CA MET A 524 -16.03 23.46 1.51
C MET A 524 -15.42 22.25 0.80
N SER A 525 -14.48 22.50 -0.11
CA SER A 525 -13.82 21.46 -0.89
C SER A 525 -12.62 20.91 -0.12
N GLU A 526 -12.48 19.58 -0.14
CA GLU A 526 -11.32 18.83 0.39
C GLU A 526 -9.95 19.31 -0.16
N GLY A 527 -9.91 20.26 -1.11
CA GLY A 527 -8.73 20.94 -1.59
C GLY A 527 -8.06 21.83 -0.54
N GLU A 528 -8.82 22.38 0.41
CA GLU A 528 -8.27 23.19 1.50
C GLU A 528 -7.45 22.36 2.50
N TRP A 529 -7.80 21.10 2.73
CA TRP A 529 -7.04 20.19 3.59
C TRP A 529 -5.66 19.87 3.04
N ILE A 530 -5.54 19.66 1.72
CA ILE A 530 -4.24 19.36 1.07
C ILE A 530 -3.35 20.60 1.06
N ASP A 531 -3.93 21.79 0.89
CA ASP A 531 -3.16 23.06 0.87
C ASP A 531 -2.71 23.48 2.29
N GLU A 532 -3.49 23.16 3.33
CA GLU A 532 -3.07 23.36 4.73
C GLU A 532 -2.01 22.36 5.17
N GLU A 533 -2.10 21.12 4.73
CA GLU A 533 -1.10 20.09 5.04
C GLU A 533 0.20 20.33 4.27
N PHE A 534 0.14 20.85 3.03
CA PHE A 534 1.30 21.31 2.27
C PHE A 534 1.92 22.58 2.88
N LYS A 535 1.10 23.53 3.36
CA LYS A 535 1.57 24.73 4.10
C LYS A 535 2.25 24.36 5.43
N ARG A 536 1.75 23.31 6.12
CA ARG A 536 2.37 22.81 7.36
C ARG A 536 3.65 22.01 7.13
N MET A 537 3.79 21.39 5.96
CA MET A 537 4.97 20.57 5.61
C MET A 537 6.21 21.42 5.28
N TYR A 538 6.04 22.66 4.82
CA TYR A 538 7.12 23.57 4.42
C TYR A 538 7.29 24.80 5.31
N ALA A 539 6.58 24.88 6.44
CA ALA A 539 6.75 25.91 7.45
C ALA A 539 7.75 25.47 8.52
N ILE A 540 9.05 25.41 8.16
CA ILE A 540 10.19 25.39 9.08
C ILE A 540 10.94 26.71 8.91
#